data_f522f935ee83897347ea6443a8d53101
#
_entry.id   f522f935ee83897347ea6443a8d53101
#
_cell.length_a   1.000
_cell.length_b   1.000
_cell.length_c   1.000
_cell.angle_alpha   90.00
_cell.angle_beta   90.00
_cell.angle_gamma   90.00
#
_symmetry.space_group_name_H-M   'P 1'
#
loop_
_entity.id
_entity.type
_entity.pdbx_description
1 polymer ?
#
loop_
_entity_poly.entity_id
_entity_poly.type
_entity_poly.pdbx_seq_one_letter_code
_entity_poly.pdbx_strand_id
1 'polypeptide(L)'
;DGLAVAGEFGTKLCQAALETPGVGETFAAAVRAIEDRDTQALARLFAIAQSLPESERGLVSAFGWVSASLLQGTIKALLSADDPYGRRLAIAACTSHQVDPGPALAVAIADGDHSLRTRALRATGECGRRDLLPASLKALADDDVACRFWAAASAVLLGDRADAWRALSEHVRAGNPH
;
A
#
# COMPACT_ATOMS: atom_id res chain seq x y z
N ASP A 1 16.73 16.33 3.46
CA ASP A 1 17.98 16.73 4.18
C ASP A 1 17.83 18.06 4.91
N GLY A 2 17.26 19.12 4.33
CA GLY A 2 17.09 20.41 4.99
C GLY A 2 16.29 20.36 6.30
N LEU A 3 15.20 19.61 6.34
CA LEU A 3 14.39 19.42 7.55
C LEU A 3 15.13 18.63 8.62
N ALA A 4 15.96 17.65 8.23
CA ALA A 4 16.79 16.91 9.17
C ALA A 4 17.85 17.79 9.83
N VAL A 5 18.49 18.67 9.03
CA VAL A 5 19.45 19.67 9.54
C VAL A 5 18.79 20.70 10.47
N ALA A 6 17.52 21.06 10.20
CA ALA A 6 16.76 22.01 11.01
C ALA A 6 16.30 21.43 12.37
N GLY A 7 16.45 20.13 12.64
CA GLY A 7 16.13 19.50 13.91
C GLY A 7 14.70 19.79 14.40
N GLU A 8 14.55 20.26 15.65
CA GLU A 8 13.25 20.59 16.24
C GLU A 8 12.46 21.66 15.44
N PHE A 9 13.15 22.59 14.79
CA PHE A 9 12.50 23.60 13.97
C PHE A 9 11.88 22.95 12.74
N GLY A 10 12.56 22.00 12.09
CA GLY A 10 12.02 21.22 10.99
C GLY A 10 10.78 20.41 11.39
N THR A 11 10.81 19.81 12.59
CA THR A 11 9.65 19.09 13.12
C THR A 11 8.44 20.01 13.34
N LYS A 12 8.66 21.21 13.91
CA LYS A 12 7.59 22.20 14.09
C LYS A 12 7.01 22.68 12.76
N LEU A 13 7.85 22.88 11.75
CA LEU A 13 7.38 23.24 10.40
C LEU A 13 6.50 22.14 9.79
N CYS A 14 6.91 20.87 9.91
CA CYS A 14 6.10 19.75 9.46
C CYS A 14 4.76 19.67 10.20
N GLN A 15 4.74 19.92 11.51
CA GLN A 15 3.51 19.91 12.29
C GLN A 15 2.57 21.06 11.88
N ALA A 16 3.10 22.28 11.68
CA ALA A 16 2.31 23.42 11.21
C ALA A 16 1.74 23.18 9.80
N ALA A 17 2.50 22.55 8.91
CA ALA A 17 2.04 22.22 7.57
C ALA A 17 0.88 21.21 7.55
N LEU A 18 0.73 20.39 8.60
CA LEU A 18 -0.39 19.46 8.76
C LEU A 18 -1.71 20.12 9.19
N GLU A 19 -1.77 21.43 9.36
CA GLU A 19 -3.04 22.16 9.49
C GLU A 19 -3.86 22.10 8.18
N THR A 20 -3.17 21.97 7.05
CA THR A 20 -3.76 21.73 5.72
C THR A 20 -3.06 20.52 5.06
N PRO A 21 -3.38 19.30 5.50
CA PRO A 21 -2.63 18.12 5.10
C PRO A 21 -2.89 17.76 3.63
N GLY A 22 -1.86 17.89 2.82
CA GLY A 22 -1.82 17.42 1.43
C GLY A 22 -0.80 16.29 1.26
N VAL A 23 -0.51 15.95 0.00
CA VAL A 23 0.45 14.87 -0.34
C VAL A 23 1.86 15.19 0.18
N GLY A 24 2.36 16.41 -0.09
CA GLY A 24 3.72 16.82 0.25
C GLY A 24 3.95 16.98 1.75
N GLU A 25 2.99 17.60 2.44
CA GLU A 25 3.02 17.85 3.88
C GLU A 25 3.02 16.51 4.64
N THR A 26 2.13 15.61 4.26
CA THR A 26 2.05 14.26 4.85
C THR A 26 3.30 13.45 4.55
N PHE A 27 3.83 13.52 3.33
CA PHE A 27 5.08 12.85 2.97
C PHE A 27 6.23 13.33 3.86
N ALA A 28 6.46 14.64 3.94
CA ALA A 28 7.58 15.19 4.71
C ALA A 28 7.46 14.86 6.20
N ALA A 29 6.27 14.99 6.77
CA ALA A 29 6.00 14.66 8.17
C ALA A 29 6.19 13.17 8.45
N ALA A 30 5.77 12.29 7.54
CA ALA A 30 5.92 10.84 7.69
C ALA A 30 7.38 10.40 7.58
N VAL A 31 8.16 10.94 6.64
CA VAL A 31 9.60 10.69 6.56
C VAL A 31 10.28 11.05 7.88
N ARG A 32 10.00 12.25 8.41
CA ARG A 32 10.56 12.68 9.71
C ARG A 32 10.15 11.77 10.86
N ALA A 33 8.86 11.45 10.97
CA ALA A 33 8.35 10.59 12.05
C ALA A 33 9.02 9.21 12.03
N ILE A 34 9.27 8.65 10.82
CA ILE A 34 9.92 7.34 10.67
C ILE A 34 11.42 7.45 11.04
N GLU A 35 12.14 8.46 10.55
CA GLU A 35 13.56 8.67 10.82
C GLU A 35 13.80 8.92 12.30
N ASP A 36 12.96 9.72 12.95
CA ASP A 36 13.04 10.04 14.38
C ASP A 36 12.46 8.92 15.28
N ARG A 37 11.87 7.87 14.68
CA ARG A 37 11.16 6.78 15.38
C ARG A 37 10.03 7.29 16.29
N ASP A 38 9.40 8.38 15.90
CA ASP A 38 8.26 8.96 16.62
C ASP A 38 6.96 8.21 16.25
N THR A 39 6.69 7.16 17.01
CA THR A 39 5.49 6.31 16.82
C THR A 39 4.20 7.06 17.05
N GLN A 40 4.20 8.10 17.91
CA GLN A 40 3.02 8.91 18.19
C GLN A 40 2.70 9.85 17.01
N ALA A 41 3.71 10.50 16.44
CA ALA A 41 3.53 11.30 15.23
C ALA A 41 3.05 10.43 14.06
N LEU A 42 3.65 9.23 13.89
CA LEU A 42 3.24 8.30 12.85
C LEU A 42 1.79 7.84 13.02
N ALA A 43 1.35 7.54 14.25
CA ALA A 43 -0.05 7.15 14.52
C ALA A 43 -1.05 8.28 14.16
N ARG A 44 -0.69 9.55 14.44
CA ARG A 44 -1.51 10.70 14.01
C ARG A 44 -1.60 10.80 12.49
N LEU A 45 -0.49 10.58 11.78
CA LEU A 45 -0.46 10.58 10.32
C LEU A 45 -1.32 9.47 9.72
N PHE A 46 -1.35 8.29 10.34
CA PHE A 46 -2.28 7.23 9.95
C PHE A 46 -3.75 7.68 10.07
N ALA A 47 -4.12 8.31 11.17
CA ALA A 47 -5.48 8.81 11.38
C ALA A 47 -5.87 9.88 10.35
N ILE A 48 -4.96 10.81 10.02
CA ILE A 48 -5.16 11.82 8.98
C ILE A 48 -5.33 11.15 7.61
N ALA A 49 -4.43 10.23 7.26
CA ALA A 49 -4.43 9.57 5.97
C ALA A 49 -5.65 8.65 5.75
N GLN A 50 -6.20 8.09 6.82
CA GLN A 50 -7.45 7.33 6.78
C GLN A 50 -8.66 8.18 6.41
N SER A 51 -8.63 9.47 6.78
CA SER A 51 -9.71 10.42 6.51
C SER A 51 -9.56 11.18 5.20
N LEU A 52 -8.33 11.28 4.67
CA LEU A 52 -7.99 12.11 3.52
C LEU A 52 -7.17 11.31 2.48
N PRO A 53 -7.76 10.93 1.32
CA PRO A 53 -7.07 10.14 0.30
C PRO A 53 -5.77 10.77 -0.22
N GLU A 54 -5.67 12.09 -0.24
CA GLU A 54 -4.44 12.79 -0.65
C GLU A 54 -3.31 12.57 0.35
N SER A 55 -3.62 12.65 1.64
CA SER A 55 -2.67 12.38 2.72
C SER A 55 -2.19 10.92 2.70
N GLU A 56 -3.05 9.98 2.33
CA GLU A 56 -2.66 8.57 2.17
C GLU A 56 -1.56 8.41 1.11
N ARG A 57 -1.67 9.10 -0.03
CA ARG A 57 -0.63 9.07 -1.07
C ARG A 57 0.71 9.54 -0.54
N GLY A 58 0.72 10.60 0.27
CA GLY A 58 1.92 11.10 0.92
C GLY A 58 2.54 10.07 1.87
N LEU A 59 1.71 9.45 2.70
CA LEU A 59 2.15 8.43 3.67
C LEU A 59 2.74 7.19 2.97
N VAL A 60 2.07 6.67 1.94
CA VAL A 60 2.56 5.52 1.15
C VAL A 60 3.88 5.87 0.45
N SER A 61 4.00 7.08 -0.09
CA SER A 61 5.23 7.54 -0.74
C SER A 61 6.38 7.65 0.27
N ALA A 62 6.13 8.10 1.49
CA ALA A 62 7.13 8.16 2.55
C ALA A 62 7.65 6.77 2.93
N PHE A 63 6.76 5.78 3.02
CA PHE A 63 7.15 4.40 3.27
C PHE A 63 8.02 3.81 2.15
N GLY A 64 7.78 4.17 0.90
CA GLY A 64 8.65 3.77 -0.21
C GLY A 64 9.97 4.54 -0.29
N TRP A 65 10.05 5.71 0.35
CA TRP A 65 11.23 6.59 0.31
C TRP A 65 12.28 6.25 1.38
N VAL A 66 11.85 6.01 2.62
CA VAL A 66 12.76 5.73 3.74
C VAL A 66 13.42 4.37 3.61
N SER A 67 14.53 4.15 4.31
CA SER A 67 15.17 2.84 4.33
C SER A 67 14.25 1.76 4.91
N ALA A 68 14.18 0.61 4.25
CA ALA A 68 13.40 -0.55 4.72
C ALA A 68 13.74 -0.97 6.16
N SER A 69 14.99 -0.77 6.58
CA SER A 69 15.45 -1.10 7.93
C SER A 69 14.74 -0.29 9.02
N LEU A 70 14.33 0.96 8.71
CA LEU A 70 13.59 1.81 9.64
C LEU A 70 12.13 1.37 9.81
N LEU A 71 11.60 0.63 8.84
CA LEU A 71 10.20 0.22 8.79
C LEU A 71 9.92 -1.16 9.38
N GLN A 72 10.95 -2.01 9.62
CA GLN A 72 10.76 -3.43 9.94
C GLN A 72 9.77 -3.69 11.08
N GLY A 73 9.91 -3.01 12.21
CA GLY A 73 9.00 -3.15 13.36
C GLY A 73 7.58 -2.70 13.04
N THR A 74 7.45 -1.54 12.41
CA THR A 74 6.17 -0.95 12.02
C THR A 74 5.43 -1.83 11.01
N ILE A 75 6.11 -2.27 9.96
CA ILE A 75 5.48 -3.13 8.93
C ILE A 75 5.04 -4.46 9.51
N LYS A 76 5.87 -5.09 10.35
CA LYS A 76 5.49 -6.34 11.02
C LYS A 76 4.23 -6.18 11.87
N ALA A 77 4.16 -5.10 12.65
CA ALA A 77 2.98 -4.81 13.47
C ALA A 77 1.72 -4.58 12.60
N LEU A 78 1.85 -3.79 11.53
CA LEU A 78 0.74 -3.49 10.62
C LEU A 78 0.24 -4.73 9.87
N LEU A 79 1.14 -5.61 9.40
CA LEU A 79 0.74 -6.86 8.73
C LEU A 79 -0.05 -7.80 9.66
N SER A 80 0.16 -7.70 10.98
CA SER A 80 -0.50 -8.52 11.99
C SER A 80 -1.70 -7.81 12.65
N ALA A 81 -2.01 -6.59 12.26
CA ALA A 81 -3.12 -5.83 12.82
C ALA A 81 -4.48 -6.35 12.31
N ASP A 82 -5.52 -6.17 13.11
CA ASP A 82 -6.90 -6.48 12.68
C ASP A 82 -7.43 -5.45 11.68
N ASP A 83 -6.88 -4.23 11.69
CA ASP A 83 -7.29 -3.14 10.81
C ASP A 83 -6.87 -3.39 9.34
N PRO A 84 -7.83 -3.51 8.40
CA PRO A 84 -7.53 -3.70 6.98
C PRO A 84 -6.72 -2.56 6.36
N TYR A 85 -6.93 -1.32 6.82
CA TYR A 85 -6.20 -0.15 6.33
C TYR A 85 -4.70 -0.27 6.62
N GLY A 86 -4.33 -0.60 7.86
CA GLY A 86 -2.93 -0.80 8.24
C GLY A 86 -2.26 -1.93 7.47
N ARG A 87 -2.95 -3.06 7.30
CA ARG A 87 -2.45 -4.19 6.49
C ARG A 87 -2.24 -3.80 5.03
N ARG A 88 -3.15 -3.02 4.44
CA ARG A 88 -3.03 -2.51 3.07
C ARG A 88 -1.81 -1.63 2.89
N LEU A 89 -1.55 -0.69 3.82
CA LEU A 89 -0.36 0.16 3.80
C LEU A 89 0.92 -0.66 3.94
N ALA A 90 0.93 -1.66 4.83
CA ALA A 90 2.09 -2.52 5.02
C ALA A 90 2.43 -3.33 3.76
N ILE A 91 1.43 -3.89 3.08
CA ILE A 91 1.61 -4.58 1.80
C ILE A 91 2.15 -3.61 0.74
N ALA A 92 1.64 -2.37 0.67
CA ALA A 92 2.14 -1.36 -0.25
C ALA A 92 3.61 -1.01 0.03
N ALA A 93 4.00 -0.84 1.29
CA ALA A 93 5.37 -0.60 1.69
C ALA A 93 6.30 -1.77 1.34
N CYS A 94 5.89 -3.01 1.61
CA CYS A 94 6.66 -4.19 1.25
C CYS A 94 6.98 -4.22 -0.26
N THR A 95 5.97 -4.02 -1.11
CA THR A 95 6.19 -4.06 -2.56
C THR A 95 7.03 -2.90 -3.07
N SER A 96 6.92 -1.71 -2.46
CA SER A 96 7.79 -0.56 -2.80
C SER A 96 9.27 -0.85 -2.56
N HIS A 97 9.57 -1.67 -1.57
CA HIS A 97 10.92 -2.15 -1.26
C HIS A 97 11.28 -3.50 -1.89
N GLN A 98 10.41 -4.02 -2.77
CA GLN A 98 10.59 -5.34 -3.41
C GLN A 98 10.72 -6.49 -2.39
N VAL A 99 10.03 -6.36 -1.26
CA VAL A 99 9.95 -7.37 -0.21
C VAL A 99 8.63 -8.11 -0.30
N ASP A 100 8.66 -9.44 -0.28
CA ASP A 100 7.46 -10.27 -0.23
C ASP A 100 6.81 -10.19 1.18
N PRO A 101 5.52 -9.78 1.30
CA PRO A 101 4.81 -9.81 2.57
C PRO A 101 4.56 -11.21 3.15
N GLY A 102 4.96 -12.25 2.43
CA GLY A 102 4.83 -13.63 2.87
C GLY A 102 3.38 -14.13 2.98
N PRO A 103 3.04 -14.88 4.05
CA PRO A 103 1.70 -15.44 4.24
C PRO A 103 0.59 -14.40 4.34
N ALA A 104 0.92 -13.14 4.70
CA ALA A 104 -0.06 -12.05 4.81
C ALA A 104 -0.79 -11.77 3.49
N LEU A 105 -0.13 -12.02 2.33
CA LEU A 105 -0.79 -11.87 1.02
C LEU A 105 -1.95 -12.83 0.84
N ALA A 106 -1.77 -14.10 1.16
CA ALA A 106 -2.82 -15.11 1.01
C ALA A 106 -4.05 -14.78 1.88
N VAL A 107 -3.82 -14.30 3.09
CA VAL A 107 -4.89 -13.86 4.00
C VAL A 107 -5.59 -12.62 3.44
N ALA A 108 -4.83 -11.63 2.96
CA ALA A 108 -5.37 -10.37 2.46
C ALA A 108 -6.19 -10.52 1.15
N ILE A 109 -5.85 -11.48 0.29
CA ILE A 109 -6.64 -11.79 -0.92
C ILE A 109 -8.04 -12.30 -0.56
N ALA A 110 -8.21 -12.95 0.58
CA ALA A 110 -9.48 -13.51 1.04
C ALA A 110 -10.22 -12.60 2.03
N ASP A 111 -9.73 -11.38 2.27
CA ASP A 111 -10.30 -10.46 3.26
C ASP A 111 -11.67 -9.90 2.84
N GLY A 112 -12.49 -9.48 3.81
CA GLY A 112 -13.76 -8.82 3.57
C GLY A 112 -13.62 -7.41 2.97
N ASP A 113 -12.52 -6.70 3.25
CA ASP A 113 -12.26 -5.36 2.74
C ASP A 113 -11.73 -5.40 1.29
N HIS A 114 -12.47 -4.82 0.36
CA HIS A 114 -12.11 -4.83 -1.07
C HIS A 114 -10.83 -4.03 -1.37
N SER A 115 -10.54 -2.97 -0.62
CA SER A 115 -9.33 -2.16 -0.84
C SER A 115 -8.07 -2.94 -0.44
N LEU A 116 -8.16 -3.73 0.63
CA LEU A 116 -7.09 -4.63 1.04
C LEU A 116 -6.93 -5.79 0.03
N ARG A 117 -8.04 -6.41 -0.43
CA ARG A 117 -7.99 -7.44 -1.48
C ARG A 117 -7.34 -6.91 -2.76
N THR A 118 -7.76 -5.72 -3.21
CA THR A 118 -7.19 -5.05 -4.39
C THR A 118 -5.68 -4.88 -4.26
N ARG A 119 -5.21 -4.38 -3.12
CA ARG A 119 -3.77 -4.19 -2.88
C ARG A 119 -3.02 -5.52 -2.85
N ALA A 120 -3.59 -6.55 -2.22
CA ALA A 120 -2.98 -7.87 -2.12
C ALA A 120 -2.91 -8.56 -3.50
N LEU A 121 -3.98 -8.50 -4.28
CA LEU A 121 -4.00 -9.03 -5.66
C LEU A 121 -2.91 -8.37 -6.51
N ARG A 122 -2.78 -7.05 -6.45
CA ARG A 122 -1.71 -6.33 -7.14
C ARG A 122 -0.33 -6.78 -6.67
N ALA A 123 -0.11 -6.88 -5.36
CA ALA A 123 1.15 -7.30 -4.77
C ALA A 123 1.54 -8.73 -5.18
N THR A 124 0.57 -9.59 -5.41
CA THR A 124 0.80 -10.96 -5.89
C THR A 124 1.57 -10.99 -7.21
N GLY A 125 1.17 -10.14 -8.16
CA GLY A 125 1.90 -9.98 -9.43
C GLY A 125 3.25 -9.27 -9.26
N GLU A 126 3.29 -8.19 -8.49
CA GLU A 126 4.51 -7.40 -8.21
C GLU A 126 5.60 -8.25 -7.53
N CYS A 127 5.23 -9.17 -6.64
CA CYS A 127 6.16 -10.07 -5.94
C CYS A 127 6.42 -11.40 -6.68
N GLY A 128 5.77 -11.64 -7.81
CA GLY A 128 5.95 -12.88 -8.58
C GLY A 128 5.44 -14.15 -7.85
N ARG A 129 4.42 -14.04 -7.00
CA ARG A 129 3.87 -15.13 -6.15
C ARG A 129 3.02 -16.11 -6.97
N ARG A 130 3.72 -16.99 -7.71
CA ARG A 130 3.07 -18.03 -8.55
C ARG A 130 2.21 -19.02 -7.77
N ASP A 131 2.52 -19.25 -6.51
CA ASP A 131 1.72 -20.07 -5.60
C ASP A 131 0.33 -19.48 -5.35
N LEU A 132 0.15 -18.16 -5.53
CA LEU A 132 -1.13 -17.46 -5.39
C LEU A 132 -1.87 -17.25 -6.73
N LEU A 133 -1.35 -17.77 -7.85
CA LEU A 133 -2.04 -17.72 -9.15
C LEU A 133 -3.46 -18.33 -9.08
N PRO A 134 -3.72 -19.48 -8.44
CA PRO A 134 -5.09 -19.98 -8.33
C PRO A 134 -6.05 -19.03 -7.59
N ALA A 135 -5.56 -18.33 -6.57
CA ALA A 135 -6.35 -17.33 -5.83
C ALA A 135 -6.65 -16.11 -6.72
N SER A 136 -5.67 -15.63 -7.50
CA SER A 136 -5.86 -14.55 -8.47
C SER A 136 -6.87 -14.94 -9.55
N LEU A 137 -6.81 -16.16 -10.10
CA LEU A 137 -7.79 -16.62 -11.09
C LEU A 137 -9.21 -16.71 -10.50
N LYS A 138 -9.35 -17.16 -9.26
CA LYS A 138 -10.65 -17.13 -8.56
C LYS A 138 -11.20 -15.72 -8.41
N ALA A 139 -10.34 -14.75 -8.14
CA ALA A 139 -10.71 -13.34 -7.96
C ALA A 139 -11.08 -12.61 -9.28
N LEU A 140 -10.98 -13.26 -10.45
CA LEU A 140 -11.57 -12.75 -11.69
C LEU A 140 -13.10 -12.60 -11.61
N ALA A 141 -13.75 -13.31 -10.68
CA ALA A 141 -15.18 -13.22 -10.41
C ALA A 141 -15.50 -12.41 -9.13
N ASP A 142 -14.56 -11.60 -8.60
CA ASP A 142 -14.80 -10.75 -7.44
C ASP A 142 -15.91 -9.71 -7.72
N ASP A 143 -16.70 -9.36 -6.72
CA ASP A 143 -17.75 -8.35 -6.84
C ASP A 143 -17.17 -6.96 -7.13
N ASP A 144 -15.99 -6.65 -6.61
CA ASP A 144 -15.31 -5.38 -6.81
C ASP A 144 -14.54 -5.33 -8.14
N VAL A 145 -14.73 -4.25 -8.89
CA VAL A 145 -14.15 -4.04 -10.22
C VAL A 145 -12.62 -3.92 -10.17
N ALA A 146 -12.07 -3.24 -9.15
CA ALA A 146 -10.63 -3.08 -9.01
C ALA A 146 -9.96 -4.40 -8.60
N CYS A 147 -10.64 -5.21 -7.78
CA CYS A 147 -10.19 -6.56 -7.47
C CYS A 147 -10.11 -7.42 -8.73
N ARG A 148 -11.15 -7.43 -9.59
CA ARG A 148 -11.11 -8.17 -10.87
C ARG A 148 -9.98 -7.72 -11.78
N PHE A 149 -9.77 -6.41 -11.89
CA PHE A 149 -8.69 -5.85 -12.70
C PHE A 149 -7.32 -6.33 -12.22
N TRP A 150 -7.01 -6.14 -10.93
CA TRP A 150 -5.70 -6.52 -10.38
C TRP A 150 -5.51 -8.03 -10.31
N ALA A 151 -6.58 -8.80 -10.16
CA ALA A 151 -6.57 -10.25 -10.31
C ALA A 151 -6.10 -10.66 -11.72
N ALA A 152 -6.71 -10.09 -12.76
CA ALA A 152 -6.36 -10.35 -14.14
C ALA A 152 -4.93 -9.89 -14.47
N ALA A 153 -4.56 -8.65 -14.09
CA ALA A 153 -3.24 -8.10 -14.34
C ALA A 153 -2.13 -8.97 -13.69
N SER A 154 -2.33 -9.36 -12.44
CA SER A 154 -1.37 -10.18 -11.70
C SER A 154 -1.30 -11.60 -12.25
N ALA A 155 -2.42 -12.22 -12.61
CA ALA A 155 -2.42 -13.55 -13.21
C ALA A 155 -1.68 -13.57 -14.57
N VAL A 156 -1.83 -12.50 -15.38
CA VAL A 156 -1.06 -12.33 -16.62
C VAL A 156 0.44 -12.22 -16.33
N LEU A 157 0.83 -11.41 -15.35
CA LEU A 157 2.23 -11.28 -14.93
C LEU A 157 2.81 -12.61 -14.43
N LEU A 158 2.00 -13.44 -13.79
CA LEU A 158 2.38 -14.76 -13.29
C LEU A 158 2.38 -15.85 -14.37
N GLY A 159 1.95 -15.54 -15.59
CA GLY A 159 2.07 -16.40 -16.76
C GLY A 159 0.75 -17.01 -17.26
N ASP A 160 -0.41 -16.64 -16.70
CA ASP A 160 -1.69 -17.02 -17.31
C ASP A 160 -1.91 -16.25 -18.60
N ARG A 161 -2.21 -17.01 -19.69
CA ARG A 161 -2.38 -16.44 -21.04
C ARG A 161 -3.77 -16.67 -21.61
N ALA A 162 -4.67 -17.25 -20.86
CA ALA A 162 -6.00 -17.60 -21.30
C ALA A 162 -7.07 -16.70 -20.66
N ASP A 163 -7.54 -17.09 -19.49
CA ASP A 163 -8.69 -16.44 -18.84
C ASP A 163 -8.35 -15.04 -18.32
N ALA A 164 -7.17 -14.88 -17.70
CA ALA A 164 -6.73 -13.59 -17.19
C ALA A 164 -6.48 -12.59 -18.32
N TRP A 165 -5.87 -13.02 -19.43
CA TRP A 165 -5.65 -12.14 -20.58
C TRP A 165 -6.97 -11.68 -21.21
N ARG A 166 -7.96 -12.57 -21.33
CA ARG A 166 -9.30 -12.22 -21.82
C ARG A 166 -9.96 -11.20 -20.90
N ALA A 167 -10.00 -11.47 -19.59
CA ALA A 167 -10.58 -10.59 -18.59
C ALA A 167 -9.93 -9.20 -18.58
N LEU A 168 -8.60 -9.13 -18.65
CA LEU A 168 -7.87 -7.85 -18.72
C LEU A 168 -8.20 -7.08 -20.01
N SER A 169 -8.27 -7.77 -21.15
CA SER A 169 -8.61 -7.15 -22.44
C SER A 169 -10.03 -6.60 -22.46
N GLU A 170 -10.98 -7.30 -21.87
CA GLU A 170 -12.39 -6.86 -21.74
C GLU A 170 -12.46 -5.62 -20.84
N HIS A 171 -11.71 -5.62 -19.73
CA HIS A 171 -11.67 -4.50 -18.81
C HIS A 171 -11.14 -3.22 -19.45
N VAL A 172 -10.05 -3.31 -20.22
CA VAL A 172 -9.47 -2.18 -20.95
C VAL A 172 -10.44 -1.66 -22.01
N ARG A 173 -11.15 -2.54 -22.74
CA ARG A 173 -12.16 -2.14 -23.73
C ARG A 173 -13.37 -1.47 -23.10
N ALA A 174 -13.75 -1.84 -21.90
CA ALA A 174 -14.84 -1.21 -21.15
C ALA A 174 -14.51 0.22 -20.69
N GLY A 175 -13.26 0.67 -20.81
CA GLY A 175 -12.82 2.02 -20.44
C GLY A 175 -12.90 2.31 -18.94
N ASN A 176 -12.84 1.28 -18.10
CA ASN A 176 -12.88 1.46 -16.65
C ASN A 176 -11.56 2.07 -16.15
N PRO A 177 -11.59 3.28 -15.56
CA PRO A 177 -10.38 3.88 -14.98
C PRO A 177 -9.98 3.15 -13.68
N HIS A 178 -8.67 3.04 -13.45
CA HIS A 178 -8.08 2.48 -12.22
C HIS A 178 -7.05 3.40 -11.61
#